data_93e988c6ee4f719f5524d02aa8e2144c
#
_entry.id   93e988c6ee4f719f5524d02aa8e2144c
#
_cell.length_a   1.000
_cell.length_b   1.000
_cell.length_c   1.000
_cell.angle_alpha   90.00
_cell.angle_beta   90.00
_cell.angle_gamma   90.00
#
_symmetry.space_group_name_H-M   'P 1'
#
loop_
_entity.id
_entity.type
_entity.pdbx_description
1 polymer ?
#
loop_
_entity_poly.entity_id
_entity_poly.type
_entity_poly.pdbx_seq_one_letter_code
_entity_poly.pdbx_strand_id
1 'polypeptide(L)'
;INPEAQEILVNNILATLGQKGYRGVDIDFEFVLPTDKEAFISFVQNMKIALGPSGYQVMAALAPKTSSEQPGLLYEAHDYERIGNIVDLVLLMTYEWGYLFGPPMATAPANMVRRVLDYGVTVIDPNKILMGMPNYAYDWALPFIQGETMAEALSNIEALERAEIHNVSIEFDEQAQAPFYYYTDAEGIAHVVWFDDARSMDAKFRLVNEFNLTGVGYWQIMNFFPQSWIIASTLYNIIKV
;
A
#
# COMPACT_ATOMS: atom_id res chain seq x y z
N ILE A 1 -23.72 10.13 8.79
CA ILE A 1 -22.64 10.53 9.73
C ILE A 1 -23.31 11.23 10.90
N ASN A 2 -22.95 10.85 12.15
CA ASN A 2 -23.40 11.52 13.35
C ASN A 2 -22.51 12.78 13.57
N PRO A 3 -23.03 14.03 13.46
CA PRO A 3 -22.22 15.25 13.58
C PRO A 3 -21.56 15.39 14.95
N GLU A 4 -22.24 14.99 16.02
CA GLU A 4 -21.70 15.06 17.40
C GLU A 4 -20.51 14.11 17.57
N ALA A 5 -20.62 12.87 17.06
CA ALA A 5 -19.52 11.93 17.09
C ALA A 5 -18.32 12.40 16.24
N GLN A 6 -18.58 13.07 15.12
CA GLN A 6 -17.53 13.64 14.29
C GLN A 6 -16.80 14.79 15.01
N GLU A 7 -17.53 15.69 15.68
CA GLU A 7 -16.93 16.79 16.45
C GLU A 7 -16.05 16.24 17.59
N ILE A 8 -16.52 15.23 18.32
CA ILE A 8 -15.73 14.54 19.37
C ILE A 8 -14.46 13.94 18.78
N LEU A 9 -14.56 13.25 17.63
CA LEU A 9 -13.42 12.63 16.96
C LEU A 9 -12.38 13.69 16.55
N VAL A 10 -12.80 14.77 15.91
CA VAL A 10 -11.93 15.88 15.49
C VAL A 10 -11.19 16.48 16.70
N ASN A 11 -11.91 16.75 17.79
CA ASN A 11 -11.31 17.31 18.99
C ASN A 11 -10.28 16.35 19.63
N ASN A 12 -10.57 15.05 19.64
CA ASN A 12 -9.63 14.03 20.15
C ASN A 12 -8.38 13.93 19.26
N ILE A 13 -8.54 14.01 17.93
CA ILE A 13 -7.42 14.02 16.98
C ILE A 13 -6.56 15.26 17.22
N LEU A 14 -7.14 16.45 17.27
CA LEU A 14 -6.42 17.70 17.53
C LEU A 14 -5.62 17.64 18.84
N ALA A 15 -6.25 17.16 19.92
CA ALA A 15 -5.58 16.99 21.20
C ALA A 15 -4.40 15.99 21.11
N THR A 16 -4.60 14.88 20.40
CA THR A 16 -3.57 13.84 20.21
C THR A 16 -2.41 14.36 19.39
N LEU A 17 -2.68 15.06 18.28
CA LEU A 17 -1.65 15.62 17.40
C LEU A 17 -0.77 16.62 18.18
N GLY A 18 -1.39 17.52 18.94
CA GLY A 18 -0.67 18.49 19.78
C GLY A 18 0.12 17.83 20.90
N GLN A 19 -0.48 16.86 21.60
CA GLN A 19 0.16 16.16 22.73
C GLN A 19 1.36 15.29 22.30
N LYS A 20 1.24 14.64 21.14
CA LYS A 20 2.28 13.71 20.62
C LYS A 20 3.28 14.38 19.69
N GLY A 21 3.03 15.63 19.28
CA GLY A 21 3.89 16.33 18.32
C GLY A 21 3.81 15.78 16.90
N TYR A 22 2.68 15.15 16.52
CA TYR A 22 2.47 14.66 15.17
C TYR A 22 2.22 15.82 14.20
N ARG A 23 2.60 15.63 12.93
CA ARG A 23 2.43 16.65 11.89
C ARG A 23 1.07 16.61 11.20
N GLY A 24 0.32 15.53 11.36
CA GLY A 24 -0.97 15.36 10.71
C GLY A 24 -1.59 14.00 10.97
N VAL A 25 -2.62 13.70 10.21
CA VAL A 25 -3.40 12.45 10.27
C VAL A 25 -3.47 11.82 8.90
N ASP A 26 -3.40 10.49 8.85
CA ASP A 26 -3.75 9.68 7.71
C ASP A 26 -5.12 9.05 7.92
N ILE A 27 -6.03 9.25 6.96
CA ILE A 27 -7.39 8.70 6.97
C ILE A 27 -7.36 7.40 6.15
N ASP A 28 -7.36 6.28 6.87
CA ASP A 28 -7.32 4.93 6.30
C ASP A 28 -8.63 4.19 6.58
N PHE A 29 -9.69 4.57 5.85
CA PHE A 29 -11.00 3.95 5.93
C PHE A 29 -11.21 3.03 4.74
N GLU A 30 -11.15 1.72 5.01
CA GLU A 30 -11.37 0.70 4.00
C GLU A 30 -12.81 0.17 4.03
N PHE A 31 -13.25 -0.46 2.94
CA PHE A 31 -14.57 -1.08 2.81
C PHE A 31 -15.74 -0.14 3.11
N VAL A 32 -15.57 1.16 2.83
CA VAL A 32 -16.67 2.13 2.91
C VAL A 32 -17.74 1.77 1.90
N LEU A 33 -18.99 1.67 2.35
CA LEU A 33 -20.10 1.31 1.47
C LEU A 33 -20.24 2.34 0.34
N PRO A 34 -20.58 1.92 -0.88
CA PRO A 34 -20.82 2.85 -2.00
C PRO A 34 -21.90 3.89 -1.69
N THR A 35 -22.91 3.53 -0.89
CA THR A 35 -23.97 4.43 -0.38
C THR A 35 -23.44 5.51 0.56
N ASP A 36 -22.29 5.29 1.18
CA ASP A 36 -21.67 6.20 2.13
C ASP A 36 -20.54 7.05 1.51
N LYS A 37 -20.32 6.95 0.19
CA LYS A 37 -19.30 7.70 -0.55
C LYS A 37 -19.36 9.21 -0.25
N GLU A 38 -20.55 9.83 -0.36
CA GLU A 38 -20.73 11.26 -0.11
C GLU A 38 -20.44 11.64 1.36
N ALA A 39 -20.83 10.75 2.25
CA ALA A 39 -20.56 10.91 3.68
C ALA A 39 -19.06 10.81 4.00
N PHE A 40 -18.35 9.89 3.35
CA PHE A 40 -16.90 9.74 3.49
C PHE A 40 -16.14 10.97 2.96
N ILE A 41 -16.49 11.46 1.76
CA ILE A 41 -15.87 12.67 1.20
C ILE A 41 -16.14 13.89 2.10
N SER A 42 -17.37 14.04 2.61
CA SER A 42 -17.71 15.11 3.55
C SER A 42 -16.90 15.00 4.86
N PHE A 43 -16.67 13.80 5.36
CA PHE A 43 -15.81 13.56 6.53
C PHE A 43 -14.37 14.02 6.26
N VAL A 44 -13.77 13.62 5.14
CA VAL A 44 -12.42 14.04 4.74
C VAL A 44 -12.32 15.57 4.63
N GLN A 45 -13.33 16.20 4.02
CA GLN A 45 -13.41 17.67 3.92
C GLN A 45 -13.48 18.35 5.30
N ASN A 46 -14.29 17.81 6.21
CA ASN A 46 -14.43 18.37 7.55
C ASN A 46 -13.14 18.21 8.36
N MET A 47 -12.44 17.07 8.21
CA MET A 47 -11.11 16.88 8.80
C MET A 47 -10.12 17.93 8.29
N LYS A 48 -10.10 18.19 6.97
CA LYS A 48 -9.22 19.22 6.37
C LYS A 48 -9.54 20.62 6.88
N ILE A 49 -10.82 20.97 6.98
CA ILE A 49 -11.27 22.26 7.51
C ILE A 49 -10.87 22.43 8.98
N ALA A 50 -11.01 21.39 9.78
CA ALA A 50 -10.74 21.45 11.22
C ALA A 50 -9.24 21.50 11.55
N LEU A 51 -8.43 20.70 10.85
CA LEU A 51 -7.00 20.52 11.14
C LEU A 51 -6.10 21.55 10.45
N GLY A 52 -6.50 21.99 9.24
CA GLY A 52 -5.72 22.91 8.40
C GLY A 52 -5.34 24.23 9.08
N PRO A 53 -6.25 24.93 9.78
CA PRO A 53 -5.93 26.20 10.47
C PRO A 53 -4.84 26.07 11.53
N SER A 54 -4.67 24.89 12.11
CA SER A 54 -3.60 24.59 13.09
C SER A 54 -2.28 24.11 12.42
N GLY A 55 -2.23 24.08 11.09
CA GLY A 55 -1.05 23.68 10.32
C GLY A 55 -0.84 22.18 10.22
N TYR A 56 -1.81 21.36 10.64
CA TYR A 56 -1.73 19.91 10.50
C TYR A 56 -2.06 19.46 9.09
N GLN A 57 -1.31 18.49 8.61
CA GLN A 57 -1.55 17.83 7.33
C GLN A 57 -2.66 16.78 7.46
N VAL A 58 -3.43 16.63 6.39
CA VAL A 58 -4.41 15.54 6.23
C VAL A 58 -4.01 14.72 5.02
N MET A 59 -3.79 13.44 5.23
CA MET A 59 -3.54 12.44 4.20
C MET A 59 -4.71 11.47 4.14
N ALA A 60 -4.89 10.79 3.00
CA ALA A 60 -5.84 9.70 2.86
C ALA A 60 -5.18 8.51 2.15
N ALA A 61 -5.35 7.33 2.72
CA ALA A 61 -5.01 6.07 2.07
C ALA A 61 -6.18 5.60 1.19
N LEU A 62 -5.92 5.34 -0.07
CA LEU A 62 -6.95 4.99 -1.05
C LEU A 62 -6.65 3.66 -1.74
N ALA A 63 -7.68 2.86 -1.94
CA ALA A 63 -7.60 1.57 -2.63
C ALA A 63 -7.07 1.71 -4.07
N PRO A 64 -6.38 0.69 -4.61
CA PRO A 64 -5.70 0.77 -5.91
C PRO A 64 -6.69 0.69 -7.09
N LYS A 65 -7.12 1.85 -7.59
CA LYS A 65 -8.06 1.97 -8.73
C LYS A 65 -7.34 2.20 -10.04
N THR A 66 -7.92 1.67 -11.11
CA THR A 66 -7.46 1.87 -12.49
C THR A 66 -8.47 2.66 -13.34
N SER A 67 -9.59 3.07 -12.76
CA SER A 67 -10.61 3.95 -13.37
C SER A 67 -11.54 4.53 -12.31
N SER A 68 -12.28 5.60 -12.64
CA SER A 68 -13.33 6.17 -11.78
C SER A 68 -14.43 5.15 -11.46
N GLU A 69 -14.80 4.34 -12.48
CA GLU A 69 -15.92 3.40 -12.44
C GLU A 69 -15.53 1.98 -12.00
N GLN A 70 -14.36 1.82 -11.38
CA GLN A 70 -13.95 0.49 -10.91
C GLN A 70 -14.92 -0.02 -9.85
N PRO A 71 -15.60 -1.17 -10.12
CA PRO A 71 -16.60 -1.70 -9.20
C PRO A 71 -15.94 -2.44 -8.02
N GLY A 72 -16.66 -2.51 -6.92
CA GLY A 72 -16.32 -3.28 -5.74
C GLY A 72 -16.29 -2.47 -4.46
N LEU A 73 -16.64 -3.12 -3.36
CA LEU A 73 -16.78 -2.50 -2.04
C LEU A 73 -15.52 -1.75 -1.58
N LEU A 74 -14.33 -2.24 -1.94
CA LEU A 74 -13.07 -1.58 -1.60
C LEU A 74 -12.85 -0.28 -2.38
N TYR A 75 -13.45 -0.13 -3.58
CA TYR A 75 -13.06 0.88 -4.56
C TYR A 75 -14.06 2.03 -4.72
N GLU A 76 -15.37 1.74 -4.69
CA GLU A 76 -16.40 2.67 -5.17
C GLU A 76 -16.51 3.97 -4.36
N ALA A 77 -16.26 3.90 -3.04
CA ALA A 77 -16.28 5.08 -2.19
C ALA A 77 -14.97 5.90 -2.25
N HIS A 78 -13.89 5.34 -2.78
CA HIS A 78 -12.60 6.01 -2.91
C HIS A 78 -12.55 6.85 -4.20
N ASP A 79 -13.08 8.06 -4.13
CA ASP A 79 -13.09 9.02 -5.24
C ASP A 79 -11.75 9.75 -5.31
N TYR A 80 -10.88 9.33 -6.24
CA TYR A 80 -9.52 9.86 -6.36
C TYR A 80 -9.50 11.37 -6.61
N GLU A 81 -10.34 11.85 -7.54
CA GLU A 81 -10.37 13.26 -7.91
C GLU A 81 -10.83 14.13 -6.74
N ARG A 82 -11.95 13.78 -6.14
CA ARG A 82 -12.55 14.59 -5.06
C ARG A 82 -11.70 14.56 -3.80
N ILE A 83 -11.24 13.38 -3.37
CA ILE A 83 -10.42 13.25 -2.17
C ILE A 83 -9.04 13.87 -2.41
N GLY A 84 -8.41 13.63 -3.55
CA GLY A 84 -7.11 14.22 -3.92
C GLY A 84 -7.12 15.75 -3.95
N ASN A 85 -8.25 16.37 -4.31
CA ASN A 85 -8.41 17.83 -4.25
C ASN A 85 -8.53 18.36 -2.81
N ILE A 86 -8.99 17.56 -1.87
CA ILE A 86 -9.20 17.97 -0.47
C ILE A 86 -7.93 17.83 0.37
N VAL A 87 -7.26 16.70 0.28
CA VAL A 87 -6.14 16.34 1.17
C VAL A 87 -4.80 16.91 0.73
N ASP A 88 -3.82 16.91 1.62
CA ASP A 88 -2.45 17.35 1.33
C ASP A 88 -1.67 16.26 0.60
N LEU A 89 -1.84 15.00 0.99
CA LEU A 89 -1.21 13.82 0.40
C LEU A 89 -2.21 12.69 0.24
N VAL A 90 -1.97 11.83 -0.75
CA VAL A 90 -2.72 10.60 -0.99
C VAL A 90 -1.75 9.43 -1.01
N LEU A 91 -1.96 8.43 -0.17
CA LEU A 91 -1.30 7.13 -0.29
C LEU A 91 -2.16 6.24 -1.18
N LEU A 92 -1.69 5.90 -2.37
CA LEU A 92 -2.30 4.86 -3.18
C LEU A 92 -1.79 3.50 -2.67
N MET A 93 -2.69 2.67 -2.13
CA MET A 93 -2.35 1.37 -1.54
C MET A 93 -2.06 0.33 -2.62
N THR A 94 -0.98 0.53 -3.37
CA THR A 94 -0.55 -0.29 -4.51
C THR A 94 0.10 -1.60 -4.07
N TYR A 95 -0.62 -2.38 -3.28
CA TYR A 95 -0.26 -3.70 -2.77
C TYR A 95 -1.51 -4.57 -2.54
N GLU A 96 -1.34 -5.78 -2.01
CA GLU A 96 -2.40 -6.76 -1.73
C GLU A 96 -3.10 -7.31 -3.01
N TRP A 97 -2.39 -7.42 -4.15
CA TRP A 97 -2.86 -8.27 -5.25
C TRP A 97 -2.69 -9.75 -4.91
N GLY A 98 -1.47 -10.18 -4.53
CA GLY A 98 -1.28 -11.38 -3.73
C GLY A 98 -1.51 -11.03 -2.26
N TYR A 99 -2.42 -11.73 -1.59
CA TYR A 99 -2.80 -11.46 -0.22
C TYR A 99 -3.20 -12.76 0.51
N LEU A 100 -3.37 -12.65 1.81
CA LEU A 100 -3.55 -13.78 2.74
C LEU A 100 -4.59 -14.82 2.29
N PHE A 101 -5.71 -14.39 1.73
CA PHE A 101 -6.83 -15.25 1.32
C PHE A 101 -7.01 -15.35 -0.21
N GLY A 102 -6.12 -14.72 -0.96
CA GLY A 102 -6.12 -14.69 -2.42
C GLY A 102 -5.22 -15.76 -3.04
N PRO A 103 -5.34 -15.95 -4.35
CA PRO A 103 -4.48 -16.87 -5.07
C PRO A 103 -3.02 -16.41 -5.05
N PRO A 104 -2.07 -17.37 -5.17
CA PRO A 104 -0.65 -17.07 -5.19
C PRO A 104 -0.27 -16.10 -6.31
N MET A 105 0.27 -14.96 -5.96
CA MET A 105 0.86 -13.98 -6.87
C MET A 105 1.67 -12.93 -6.10
N ALA A 106 2.44 -12.11 -6.83
CA ALA A 106 3.18 -11.02 -6.21
C ALA A 106 2.26 -10.07 -5.44
N THR A 107 2.70 -9.62 -4.27
CA THR A 107 1.94 -8.67 -3.42
C THR A 107 1.71 -7.35 -4.13
N ALA A 108 2.71 -6.85 -4.86
CA ALA A 108 2.64 -5.60 -5.62
C ALA A 108 3.28 -5.77 -7.01
N PRO A 109 2.60 -6.45 -7.96
CA PRO A 109 3.12 -6.60 -9.32
C PRO A 109 3.31 -5.24 -10.00
N ALA A 110 4.52 -4.95 -10.50
CA ALA A 110 4.87 -3.64 -11.05
C ALA A 110 3.96 -3.21 -12.22
N ASN A 111 3.52 -4.14 -13.05
CA ASN A 111 2.57 -3.88 -14.13
C ASN A 111 1.18 -3.46 -13.60
N MET A 112 0.73 -3.98 -12.47
CA MET A 112 -0.53 -3.59 -11.84
C MET A 112 -0.39 -2.26 -11.09
N VAL A 113 0.72 -2.05 -10.37
CA VAL A 113 1.07 -0.76 -9.77
C VAL A 113 1.05 0.34 -10.82
N ARG A 114 1.72 0.13 -11.96
CA ARG A 114 1.74 1.07 -13.10
C ARG A 114 0.33 1.47 -13.54
N ARG A 115 -0.58 0.51 -13.72
CA ARG A 115 -1.96 0.79 -14.15
C ARG A 115 -2.73 1.68 -13.18
N VAL A 116 -2.46 1.54 -11.88
CA VAL A 116 -3.05 2.41 -10.85
C VAL A 116 -2.47 3.82 -10.97
N LEU A 117 -1.16 3.94 -11.16
CA LEU A 117 -0.49 5.22 -11.35
C LEU A 117 -0.92 5.92 -12.64
N ASP A 118 -1.01 5.18 -13.77
CA ASP A 118 -1.51 5.70 -15.06
C ASP A 118 -2.87 6.39 -14.90
N TYR A 119 -3.77 5.83 -14.10
CA TYR A 119 -5.05 6.48 -13.80
C TYR A 119 -4.88 7.58 -12.74
N GLY A 120 -4.20 7.29 -11.64
CA GLY A 120 -4.10 8.18 -10.48
C GLY A 120 -3.58 9.58 -10.84
N VAL A 121 -2.51 9.66 -11.65
CA VAL A 121 -1.92 10.95 -12.07
C VAL A 121 -2.78 11.75 -13.04
N THR A 122 -3.84 11.18 -13.59
CA THR A 122 -4.79 11.92 -14.44
C THR A 122 -5.82 12.71 -13.63
N VAL A 123 -6.00 12.38 -12.35
CA VAL A 123 -7.06 12.95 -11.48
C VAL A 123 -6.54 13.47 -10.14
N ILE A 124 -5.31 13.12 -9.75
CA ILE A 124 -4.63 13.63 -8.55
C ILE A 124 -3.32 14.27 -8.99
N ASP A 125 -2.97 15.43 -8.43
CA ASP A 125 -1.65 16.05 -8.64
C ASP A 125 -0.54 15.05 -8.23
N PRO A 126 0.38 14.66 -9.11
CA PRO A 126 1.47 13.74 -8.79
C PRO A 126 2.30 14.15 -7.57
N ASN A 127 2.44 15.45 -7.31
CA ASN A 127 3.13 15.97 -6.13
C ASN A 127 2.39 15.72 -4.81
N LYS A 128 1.19 15.16 -4.85
CA LYS A 128 0.44 14.72 -3.67
C LYS A 128 0.43 13.20 -3.51
N ILE A 129 0.92 12.44 -4.50
CA ILE A 129 0.82 10.99 -4.50
C ILE A 129 2.04 10.36 -3.83
N LEU A 130 1.77 9.52 -2.84
CA LEU A 130 2.69 8.51 -2.32
C LEU A 130 2.29 7.14 -2.90
N MET A 131 3.23 6.47 -3.54
CA MET A 131 3.02 5.10 -4.02
C MET A 131 3.20 4.11 -2.87
N GLY A 132 2.21 3.26 -2.63
CA GLY A 132 2.26 2.22 -1.60
C GLY A 132 3.29 1.15 -1.94
N MET A 133 4.14 0.82 -0.99
CA MET A 133 5.18 -0.21 -1.07
C MET A 133 4.94 -1.26 0.01
N PRO A 134 4.74 -2.55 -0.33
CA PRO A 134 4.69 -3.60 0.67
C PRO A 134 6.09 -3.88 1.21
N ASN A 135 6.16 -4.29 2.47
CA ASN A 135 7.40 -4.74 3.10
C ASN A 135 7.21 -6.10 3.76
N TYR A 136 6.55 -6.99 3.03
CA TYR A 136 6.20 -8.35 3.45
C TYR A 136 6.00 -9.26 2.23
N ALA A 137 5.95 -10.54 2.49
CA ALA A 137 5.83 -11.62 1.53
C ALA A 137 4.71 -12.58 1.95
N TYR A 138 4.35 -13.49 1.06
CA TYR A 138 3.39 -14.55 1.35
C TYR A 138 3.87 -15.90 0.85
N ASP A 139 3.54 -16.94 1.61
CA ASP A 139 3.78 -18.33 1.31
C ASP A 139 2.45 -19.09 1.28
N TRP A 140 2.13 -19.72 0.16
CA TRP A 140 0.90 -20.51 -0.02
C TRP A 140 1.21 -22.00 -0.12
N ALA A 141 0.53 -22.81 0.68
CA ALA A 141 0.45 -24.24 0.45
C ALA A 141 -0.37 -24.53 -0.83
N LEU A 142 0.07 -25.49 -1.61
CA LEU A 142 -0.54 -25.88 -2.86
C LEU A 142 -1.18 -27.29 -2.77
N PRO A 143 -2.29 -27.57 -3.50
CA PRO A 143 -2.97 -26.63 -4.39
C PRO A 143 -3.73 -25.52 -3.63
N PHE A 144 -3.75 -24.31 -4.19
CA PHE A 144 -4.59 -23.23 -3.65
C PHE A 144 -6.06 -23.57 -3.85
N ILE A 145 -6.84 -23.47 -2.78
CA ILE A 145 -8.30 -23.66 -2.79
C ILE A 145 -8.95 -22.39 -2.25
N GLN A 146 -9.72 -21.73 -3.11
CA GLN A 146 -10.41 -20.48 -2.76
C GLN A 146 -11.32 -20.66 -1.54
N GLY A 147 -11.14 -19.83 -0.53
CA GLY A 147 -11.91 -19.86 0.71
C GLY A 147 -11.42 -20.87 1.77
N GLU A 148 -10.42 -21.69 1.44
CA GLU A 148 -9.82 -22.67 2.35
C GLU A 148 -8.33 -22.39 2.60
N THR A 149 -7.56 -22.14 1.54
CA THR A 149 -6.13 -21.86 1.66
C THR A 149 -5.91 -20.44 2.18
N MET A 150 -5.17 -20.35 3.27
CA MET A 150 -4.68 -19.10 3.82
C MET A 150 -3.16 -19.09 3.72
N ALA A 151 -2.59 -18.05 3.11
CA ALA A 151 -1.14 -17.90 3.05
C ALA A 151 -0.54 -17.60 4.42
N GLU A 152 0.71 -17.95 4.61
CA GLU A 152 1.53 -17.46 5.71
C GLU A 152 2.16 -16.13 5.34
N ALA A 153 2.00 -15.12 6.19
CA ALA A 153 2.67 -13.83 6.02
C ALA A 153 4.11 -13.92 6.52
N LEU A 154 5.06 -13.44 5.70
CA LEU A 154 6.50 -13.45 5.98
C LEU A 154 7.07 -12.04 5.81
N SER A 155 8.20 -11.76 6.44
CA SER A 155 9.08 -10.70 5.97
C SER A 155 9.82 -11.13 4.70
N ASN A 156 10.34 -10.18 3.92
CA ASN A 156 11.17 -10.50 2.75
C ASN A 156 12.48 -11.20 3.16
N ILE A 157 12.97 -11.00 4.39
CA ILE A 157 14.14 -11.71 4.93
C ILE A 157 13.79 -13.18 5.16
N GLU A 158 12.69 -13.47 5.86
CA GLU A 158 12.23 -14.85 6.08
C GLU A 158 11.97 -15.58 4.78
N ALA A 159 11.45 -14.89 3.75
CA ALA A 159 11.30 -15.51 2.42
C ALA A 159 12.65 -15.92 1.80
N LEU A 160 13.69 -15.08 1.92
CA LEU A 160 15.04 -15.41 1.45
C LEU A 160 15.66 -16.56 2.26
N GLU A 161 15.56 -16.51 3.58
CA GLU A 161 16.07 -17.57 4.48
C GLU A 161 15.37 -18.92 4.21
N ARG A 162 14.07 -18.90 3.95
CA ARG A 162 13.29 -20.10 3.59
C ARG A 162 13.77 -20.72 2.27
N ALA A 163 14.08 -19.88 1.26
CA ALA A 163 14.65 -20.36 0.00
C ALA A 163 16.03 -21.04 0.22
N GLU A 164 16.87 -20.46 1.09
CA GLU A 164 18.17 -21.04 1.45
C GLU A 164 18.00 -22.36 2.22
N ILE A 165 17.13 -22.43 3.22
CA ILE A 165 16.86 -23.63 4.02
C ILE A 165 16.41 -24.80 3.13
N HIS A 166 15.54 -24.54 2.16
CA HIS A 166 15.05 -25.54 1.24
C HIS A 166 15.96 -25.77 0.02
N ASN A 167 17.08 -25.01 -0.08
CA ASN A 167 18.04 -25.08 -1.17
C ASN A 167 17.39 -25.02 -2.57
N VAL A 168 16.46 -24.06 -2.74
CA VAL A 168 15.73 -23.84 -3.98
C VAL A 168 16.22 -22.59 -4.71
N SER A 169 16.08 -22.60 -6.05
CA SER A 169 16.40 -21.45 -6.87
C SER A 169 15.26 -20.44 -6.85
N ILE A 170 15.61 -19.17 -6.69
CA ILE A 170 14.67 -18.06 -6.80
C ILE A 170 14.50 -17.71 -8.27
N GLU A 171 13.27 -17.79 -8.76
CA GLU A 171 12.84 -17.36 -10.07
C GLU A 171 12.43 -15.87 -10.05
N PHE A 172 12.19 -15.27 -11.20
CA PHE A 172 11.77 -13.87 -11.30
C PHE A 172 10.73 -13.70 -12.40
N ASP A 173 9.59 -13.13 -12.05
CA ASP A 173 8.55 -12.78 -13.01
C ASP A 173 8.83 -11.40 -13.59
N GLU A 174 9.18 -11.34 -14.87
CA GLU A 174 9.55 -10.10 -15.58
C GLU A 174 8.37 -9.14 -15.76
N GLN A 175 7.14 -9.62 -15.73
CA GLN A 175 5.96 -8.77 -15.84
C GLN A 175 5.58 -8.15 -14.49
N ALA A 176 5.56 -8.98 -13.47
CA ALA A 176 5.33 -8.53 -12.10
C ALA A 176 6.53 -7.79 -11.50
N GLN A 177 7.72 -7.97 -12.07
CA GLN A 177 9.01 -7.52 -11.51
C GLN A 177 9.15 -7.99 -10.05
N ALA A 178 8.88 -9.25 -9.81
CA ALA A 178 8.88 -9.83 -8.47
C ALA A 178 9.50 -11.24 -8.46
N PRO A 179 10.32 -11.56 -7.46
CA PRO A 179 10.86 -12.89 -7.24
C PRO A 179 9.82 -13.82 -6.65
N PHE A 180 9.95 -15.09 -6.99
CA PHE A 180 9.17 -16.17 -6.42
C PHE A 180 9.96 -17.48 -6.45
N TYR A 181 9.53 -18.48 -5.68
CA TYR A 181 10.08 -19.83 -5.74
C TYR A 181 9.07 -20.86 -5.26
N TYR A 182 9.32 -22.11 -5.64
CA TYR A 182 8.57 -23.27 -5.16
C TYR A 182 9.45 -24.11 -4.24
N TYR A 183 8.87 -24.70 -3.22
CA TYR A 183 9.52 -25.71 -2.38
C TYR A 183 8.53 -26.77 -1.91
N THR A 184 9.04 -27.83 -1.30
CA THR A 184 8.23 -28.85 -0.63
C THR A 184 8.64 -28.90 0.83
N ASP A 185 7.68 -28.84 1.73
CA ASP A 185 7.93 -28.88 3.17
C ASP A 185 8.25 -30.29 3.69
N ALA A 186 8.47 -30.45 4.99
CA ALA A 186 8.80 -31.73 5.62
C ALA A 186 7.63 -32.73 5.57
N GLU A 187 6.40 -32.26 5.45
CA GLU A 187 5.18 -33.04 5.33
C GLU A 187 4.89 -33.47 3.89
N GLY A 188 5.69 -33.02 2.92
CA GLY A 188 5.53 -33.30 1.49
C GLY A 188 4.54 -32.42 0.78
N ILE A 189 4.15 -31.29 1.37
CA ILE A 189 3.24 -30.31 0.78
C ILE A 189 4.06 -29.36 -0.09
N ALA A 190 3.59 -29.13 -1.32
CA ALA A 190 4.20 -28.14 -2.21
C ALA A 190 3.77 -26.73 -1.80
N HIS A 191 4.68 -25.79 -1.91
CA HIS A 191 4.48 -24.37 -1.59
C HIS A 191 4.95 -23.46 -2.70
N VAL A 192 4.40 -22.25 -2.75
CA VAL A 192 4.94 -21.14 -3.55
C VAL A 192 5.05 -19.89 -2.68
N VAL A 193 6.20 -19.24 -2.76
CA VAL A 193 6.47 -17.98 -2.04
C VAL A 193 6.65 -16.86 -3.06
N TRP A 194 5.96 -15.74 -2.83
CA TRP A 194 6.16 -14.47 -3.55
C TRP A 194 6.64 -13.41 -2.57
N PHE A 195 7.66 -12.65 -2.97
CA PHE A 195 8.27 -11.65 -2.11
C PHE A 195 8.86 -10.49 -2.93
N ASP A 196 9.52 -9.53 -2.28
CA ASP A 196 10.27 -8.46 -2.94
C ASP A 196 11.76 -8.59 -2.64
N ASP A 197 12.61 -8.29 -3.62
CA ASP A 197 14.06 -8.18 -3.50
C ASP A 197 14.56 -6.83 -4.07
N ALA A 198 15.88 -6.66 -4.16
CA ALA A 198 16.49 -5.45 -4.68
C ALA A 198 16.01 -5.10 -6.10
N ARG A 199 15.74 -6.11 -6.95
CA ARG A 199 15.24 -5.92 -8.32
C ARG A 199 13.83 -5.35 -8.32
N SER A 200 12.95 -5.92 -7.49
CA SER A 200 11.57 -5.43 -7.30
C SER A 200 11.55 -4.00 -6.77
N MET A 201 12.41 -3.73 -5.80
CA MET A 201 12.52 -2.38 -5.20
C MET A 201 13.00 -1.36 -6.22
N ASP A 202 14.05 -1.68 -7.02
CA ASP A 202 14.53 -0.81 -8.09
C ASP A 202 13.42 -0.50 -9.10
N ALA A 203 12.72 -1.52 -9.57
CA ALA A 203 11.63 -1.36 -10.53
C ALA A 203 10.52 -0.43 -10.00
N LYS A 204 10.10 -0.62 -8.74
CA LYS A 204 9.07 0.21 -8.11
C LYS A 204 9.54 1.65 -7.85
N PHE A 205 10.74 1.85 -7.33
CA PHE A 205 11.27 3.19 -7.11
C PHE A 205 11.41 3.98 -8.40
N ARG A 206 11.73 3.34 -9.53
CA ARG A 206 11.77 4.01 -10.83
C ARG A 206 10.41 4.53 -11.28
N LEU A 207 9.30 3.86 -10.89
CA LEU A 207 7.95 4.38 -11.15
C LEU A 207 7.71 5.73 -10.47
N VAL A 208 8.24 5.93 -9.25
CA VAL A 208 8.13 7.24 -8.56
C VAL A 208 8.70 8.37 -9.41
N ASN A 209 9.88 8.16 -9.99
CA ASN A 209 10.52 9.15 -10.86
C ASN A 209 9.77 9.31 -12.20
N GLU A 210 9.34 8.20 -12.80
CA GLU A 210 8.65 8.20 -14.10
C GLU A 210 7.33 8.98 -14.04
N PHE A 211 6.58 8.79 -12.96
CA PHE A 211 5.29 9.46 -12.75
C PHE A 211 5.41 10.80 -11.99
N ASN A 212 6.63 11.25 -11.65
CA ASN A 212 6.91 12.47 -10.88
C ASN A 212 6.15 12.52 -9.54
N LEU A 213 6.09 11.39 -8.82
CA LEU A 213 5.38 11.29 -7.57
C LEU A 213 6.16 11.96 -6.43
N THR A 214 5.47 12.32 -5.35
CA THR A 214 6.10 12.87 -4.13
C THR A 214 7.01 11.85 -3.43
N GLY A 215 6.69 10.55 -3.53
CA GLY A 215 7.50 9.51 -2.90
C GLY A 215 6.76 8.19 -2.74
N VAL A 216 7.13 7.46 -1.70
CA VAL A 216 6.53 6.17 -1.33
C VAL A 216 6.03 6.17 0.10
N GLY A 217 5.03 5.32 0.38
CA GLY A 217 4.59 4.98 1.72
C GLY A 217 4.69 3.48 1.95
N TYR A 218 5.36 3.06 3.02
CA TYR A 218 5.52 1.64 3.31
C TYR A 218 4.39 1.09 4.19
N TRP A 219 3.85 -0.04 3.79
CA TRP A 219 3.14 -0.95 4.66
C TRP A 219 3.94 -2.25 4.76
N GLN A 220 4.63 -2.56 5.87
CA GLN A 220 4.71 -1.79 7.13
C GLN A 220 6.18 -1.68 7.56
N ILE A 221 6.49 -0.79 8.49
CA ILE A 221 7.87 -0.53 8.94
C ILE A 221 8.41 -1.56 9.95
N MET A 222 7.56 -2.46 10.45
CA MET A 222 7.96 -3.46 11.44
C MET A 222 8.91 -4.53 10.87
N ASN A 223 8.90 -4.71 9.53
CA ASN A 223 9.80 -5.62 8.84
C ASN A 223 10.96 -4.82 8.25
N PHE A 224 12.14 -4.91 8.87
CA PHE A 224 13.32 -4.26 8.32
C PHE A 224 13.88 -5.06 7.15
N PHE A 225 14.01 -4.43 5.97
CA PHE A 225 14.55 -5.05 4.77
C PHE A 225 15.71 -4.22 4.20
N PRO A 226 16.97 -4.61 4.46
CA PRO A 226 18.15 -3.82 4.08
C PRO A 226 18.24 -3.50 2.59
N GLN A 227 17.84 -4.43 1.71
CA GLN A 227 17.90 -4.26 0.26
C GLN A 227 17.07 -3.05 -0.20
N SER A 228 15.88 -2.83 0.38
CA SER A 228 15.03 -1.68 0.08
C SER A 228 15.76 -0.36 0.36
N TRP A 229 16.41 -0.25 1.52
CA TRP A 229 17.13 0.96 1.92
C TRP A 229 18.40 1.22 1.10
N ILE A 230 19.10 0.16 0.70
CA ILE A 230 20.26 0.27 -0.18
C ILE A 230 19.82 0.84 -1.53
N ILE A 231 18.78 0.27 -2.15
CA ILE A 231 18.26 0.74 -3.44
C ILE A 231 17.74 2.18 -3.31
N ALA A 232 16.93 2.48 -2.29
CA ALA A 232 16.44 3.83 -2.06
C ALA A 232 17.58 4.85 -1.95
N SER A 233 18.65 4.55 -1.18
CA SER A 233 19.81 5.44 -1.02
C SER A 233 20.68 5.56 -2.28
N THR A 234 20.55 4.62 -3.23
CA THR A 234 21.25 4.68 -4.51
C THR A 234 20.52 5.59 -5.50
N LEU A 235 19.20 5.61 -5.43
CA LEU A 235 18.35 6.35 -6.37
C LEU A 235 18.00 7.77 -5.87
N TYR A 236 17.99 7.97 -4.56
CA TYR A 236 17.52 9.21 -3.93
C TYR A 236 18.51 9.75 -2.89
N ASN A 237 18.52 11.06 -2.72
CA ASN A 237 19.18 11.70 -1.60
C ASN A 237 18.24 11.70 -0.38
N ILE A 238 18.45 10.77 0.56
CA ILE A 238 17.58 10.62 1.73
C ILE A 238 17.93 11.68 2.77
N ILE A 239 17.00 12.58 3.03
CA ILE A 239 17.11 13.62 4.05
C ILE A 239 16.29 13.19 5.27
N LYS A 240 16.92 13.14 6.43
CA LYS A 240 16.23 12.93 7.71
C LYS A 240 15.80 14.29 8.26
N VAL A 241 14.53 14.46 8.54
CA VAL A 241 13.92 15.65 9.16
C VAL A 241 13.43 15.37 10.56
#